data_8072788d615a5973964f8a835b080aa3
#
_entry.id   8072788d615a5973964f8a835b080aa3
#
_cell.length_a   1.000
_cell.length_b   1.000
_cell.length_c   1.000
_cell.angle_alpha   90.00
_cell.angle_beta   90.00
_cell.angle_gamma   90.00
#
_symmetry.space_group_name_H-M   'P 1'
#
loop_
_entity.id
_entity.type
_entity.pdbx_description
1 polymer ?
#
loop_
_entity_poly.entity_id
_entity_poly.type
_entity_poly.pdbx_seq_one_letter_code
_entity_poly.pdbx_strand_id
1 'polypeptide(L)'
;MKYVMGVVLALWCSWVLAADPPTDTGEARQQDAQAVRAAIAKVMIRGPATVPLRDQADLKLPEHFGFIPQKEAADAMRLIGNRTGPDFVGMIIPLPTEGGGPKPSWFISLQYDPAGYIKDDDAQHWDAGKLLQTLKEGTEAANADRERLGIPPISVTRWVQSPTYESSSHRLVWSAEAKRKDGTDPDPTINYNTYVLGRDGYISLNLINSSSAVDQDRASAGGLLSGVDFKSGKRYGDFNSSTDKVAAYGLAALVAGVAAKKLGLLALFAATILKFAKVIAIAVAAFGAGIVRWFKSRLGTKQS
;
A
#
# COMPACT_ATOMS: atom_id res chain seq x y z
N MET A 1 -6.07 -3.66 -27.06
CA MET A 1 -4.85 -3.55 -26.22
C MET A 1 -4.93 -2.23 -25.48
N LYS A 2 -5.55 -2.20 -24.31
CA LYS A 2 -5.77 -0.96 -23.53
C LYS A 2 -5.54 -1.28 -22.05
N TYR A 3 -4.54 -0.61 -21.47
CA TYR A 3 -4.41 -0.22 -20.07
C TYR A 3 -4.47 -1.30 -18.97
N VAL A 4 -3.32 -1.94 -18.71
CA VAL A 4 -2.97 -2.41 -17.37
C VAL A 4 -1.72 -1.63 -16.96
N MET A 5 -1.93 -0.39 -16.57
CA MET A 5 -0.91 0.47 -15.99
C MET A 5 -1.55 1.18 -14.80
N GLY A 6 -1.43 0.59 -13.68
CA GLY A 6 -1.91 1.18 -12.44
C GLY A 6 -1.75 0.21 -11.29
N VAL A 7 -1.14 0.66 -10.27
CA VAL A 7 -1.01 0.06 -8.94
C VAL A 7 0.30 -0.70 -8.71
N VAL A 8 1.41 0.01 -8.70
CA VAL A 8 2.66 -0.47 -8.06
C VAL A 8 3.32 0.62 -7.20
N LEU A 9 2.57 1.58 -6.68
CA LEU A 9 3.20 2.76 -6.05
C LEU A 9 2.64 3.15 -4.68
N ALA A 10 2.07 2.22 -3.94
CA ALA A 10 1.41 2.57 -2.68
C ALA A 10 2.25 2.43 -1.40
N LEU A 11 3.54 2.11 -1.47
CA LEU A 11 4.26 1.75 -0.24
C LEU A 11 5.49 2.57 0.14
N TRP A 12 5.94 3.53 -0.70
CA TRP A 12 7.18 4.23 -0.34
C TRP A 12 7.12 5.70 -0.75
N CYS A 13 6.59 6.53 0.13
CA CYS A 13 6.81 7.97 0.07
C CYS A 13 8.23 8.26 0.54
N SER A 14 9.16 8.44 -0.38
CA SER A 14 10.49 8.94 -0.05
C SER A 14 10.51 10.44 -0.21
N TRP A 15 11.00 11.14 0.78
CA TRP A 15 11.39 12.52 0.65
C TRP A 15 12.46 12.61 -0.43
N VAL A 16 12.10 13.17 -1.56
CA VAL A 16 13.05 13.54 -2.59
C VAL A 16 13.23 15.04 -2.50
N LEU A 17 14.39 15.47 -2.01
CA LEU A 17 14.97 16.70 -2.55
C LEU A 17 15.30 16.35 -4.01
N ALA A 18 14.45 16.81 -4.92
CA ALA A 18 14.57 16.55 -6.33
C ALA A 18 15.92 17.05 -6.84
N ALA A 19 16.60 16.19 -7.59
CA ALA A 19 17.53 16.69 -8.58
C ALA A 19 16.72 17.51 -9.59
N ASP A 20 17.16 18.72 -9.91
CA ASP A 20 16.48 19.66 -10.76
C ASP A 20 16.14 19.07 -12.13
N PRO A 21 14.86 19.06 -12.56
CA PRO A 21 14.56 19.01 -13.98
C PRO A 21 15.00 20.35 -14.61
N PRO A 22 15.51 20.34 -15.81
CA PRO A 22 15.94 21.58 -16.47
C PRO A 22 14.76 22.49 -16.71
N THR A 23 14.86 23.74 -16.25
CA THR A 23 14.04 24.92 -16.56
C THR A 23 12.68 25.12 -15.86
N ASP A 24 12.45 24.61 -14.65
CA ASP A 24 11.39 25.19 -13.85
C ASP A 24 11.99 26.24 -12.90
N THR A 25 11.63 27.51 -13.06
CA THR A 25 12.14 28.58 -12.21
C THR A 25 11.65 28.32 -10.78
N GLY A 26 12.49 28.52 -9.76
CA GLY A 26 12.12 28.32 -8.36
C GLY A 26 10.87 29.11 -7.95
N GLU A 27 10.53 30.16 -8.71
CA GLU A 27 9.31 30.98 -8.57
C GLU A 27 8.04 30.20 -8.95
N ALA A 28 8.03 29.42 -10.03
CA ALA A 28 6.87 28.63 -10.43
C ALA A 28 6.55 27.55 -9.37
N ARG A 29 7.57 26.86 -8.84
CA ARG A 29 7.39 25.90 -7.74
C ARG A 29 6.87 26.56 -6.46
N GLN A 30 7.33 27.77 -6.13
CA GLN A 30 6.84 28.53 -4.98
C GLN A 30 5.37 28.91 -5.16
N GLN A 31 4.97 29.36 -6.35
CA GLN A 31 3.59 29.69 -6.69
C GLN A 31 2.68 28.48 -6.60
N ASP A 32 3.08 27.34 -7.16
CA ASP A 32 2.36 26.07 -7.05
C ASP A 32 2.19 25.63 -5.58
N ALA A 33 3.25 25.73 -4.79
CA ALA A 33 3.20 25.39 -3.37
C ALA A 33 2.27 26.32 -2.58
N GLN A 34 2.24 27.62 -2.91
CA GLN A 34 1.31 28.56 -2.31
C GLN A 34 -0.15 28.27 -2.69
N ALA A 35 -0.40 27.99 -3.98
CA ALA A 35 -1.73 27.62 -4.45
C ALA A 35 -2.27 26.36 -3.78
N VAL A 36 -1.45 25.30 -3.66
CA VAL A 36 -1.81 24.08 -2.96
C VAL A 36 -2.06 24.33 -1.47
N ARG A 37 -1.22 25.11 -0.79
CA ARG A 37 -1.44 25.48 0.62
C ARG A 37 -2.76 26.24 0.81
N ALA A 38 -3.07 27.19 -0.09
CA ALA A 38 -4.32 27.95 -0.03
C ALA A 38 -5.56 27.06 -0.29
N ALA A 39 -5.45 26.09 -1.21
CA ALA A 39 -6.49 25.10 -1.46
C ALA A 39 -6.72 24.21 -0.24
N ILE A 40 -5.65 23.68 0.35
CA ILE A 40 -5.70 22.86 1.58
C ILE A 40 -6.37 23.64 2.73
N ALA A 41 -5.99 24.89 2.94
CA ALA A 41 -6.55 25.69 4.03
C ALA A 41 -8.07 25.87 3.97
N LYS A 42 -8.66 25.80 2.75
CA LYS A 42 -10.11 25.93 2.52
C LYS A 42 -10.88 24.65 2.81
N VAL A 43 -10.27 23.48 2.64
CA VAL A 43 -10.98 22.18 2.69
C VAL A 43 -10.56 21.29 3.84
N MET A 44 -9.46 21.65 4.53
CA MET A 44 -8.92 20.83 5.63
C MET A 44 -9.90 20.74 6.78
N ILE A 45 -10.22 19.51 7.16
CA ILE A 45 -11.04 19.23 8.35
C ILE A 45 -10.10 19.23 9.56
N ARG A 46 -10.39 20.07 10.55
CA ARG A 46 -9.62 20.16 11.80
C ARG A 46 -10.29 19.31 12.87
N GLY A 47 -9.49 18.56 13.62
CA GLY A 47 -9.97 17.85 14.81
C GLY A 47 -10.25 18.79 15.99
N PRO A 48 -11.09 18.36 16.97
CA PRO A 48 -11.72 17.04 16.98
C PRO A 48 -12.88 16.93 15.98
N ALA A 49 -12.90 15.85 15.18
CA ALA A 49 -13.89 15.62 14.15
C ALA A 49 -14.04 14.13 13.82
N THR A 50 -15.17 13.75 13.24
CA THR A 50 -15.34 12.45 12.59
C THR A 50 -15.26 12.64 11.09
N VAL A 51 -14.30 11.99 10.46
CA VAL A 51 -14.06 12.08 9.01
C VAL A 51 -14.51 10.80 8.34
N PRO A 52 -15.48 10.85 7.41
CA PRO A 52 -15.88 9.66 6.66
C PRO A 52 -14.76 9.24 5.68
N LEU A 53 -14.35 7.98 5.78
CA LEU A 53 -13.41 7.36 4.87
C LEU A 53 -14.20 6.57 3.82
N ARG A 54 -14.62 7.28 2.77
CA ARG A 54 -15.58 6.79 1.78
C ARG A 54 -16.89 6.33 2.47
N ASP A 55 -17.50 5.27 1.95
CA ASP A 55 -18.67 4.60 2.56
C ASP A 55 -18.29 3.48 3.55
N GLN A 56 -16.99 3.29 3.81
CA GLN A 56 -16.47 2.12 4.50
C GLN A 56 -16.33 2.31 6.01
N ALA A 57 -15.71 3.41 6.41
CA ALA A 57 -15.33 3.62 7.80
C ALA A 57 -15.40 5.10 8.17
N ASP A 58 -15.26 5.36 9.46
CA ASP A 58 -15.12 6.69 10.02
C ASP A 58 -13.78 6.79 10.75
N LEU A 59 -13.07 7.91 10.56
CA LEU A 59 -11.86 8.25 11.29
C LEU A 59 -12.22 9.24 12.41
N LYS A 60 -11.94 8.88 13.64
CA LYS A 60 -11.94 9.81 14.78
C LYS A 60 -10.65 10.62 14.73
N LEU A 61 -10.76 11.83 14.23
CA LEU A 61 -9.65 12.79 14.13
C LEU A 61 -9.51 13.54 15.46
N PRO A 62 -8.42 13.36 16.23
CA PRO A 62 -8.25 14.07 17.49
C PRO A 62 -7.94 15.54 17.29
N GLU A 63 -7.99 16.32 18.38
CA GLU A 63 -7.50 17.69 18.44
C GLU A 63 -6.03 17.76 17.99
N HIS A 64 -5.61 18.90 17.45
CA HIS A 64 -4.27 19.16 16.94
C HIS A 64 -3.88 18.41 15.66
N PHE A 65 -4.86 17.77 14.98
CA PHE A 65 -4.64 17.17 13.67
C PHE A 65 -5.58 17.76 12.62
N GLY A 66 -5.11 17.76 11.37
CA GLY A 66 -5.88 18.13 10.19
C GLY A 66 -5.95 16.99 9.20
N PHE A 67 -7.14 16.73 8.66
CA PHE A 67 -7.35 15.82 7.55
C PHE A 67 -7.49 16.63 6.26
N ILE A 68 -6.70 16.28 5.27
CA ILE A 68 -6.72 16.87 3.92
C ILE A 68 -7.40 15.87 3.00
N PRO A 69 -8.53 16.24 2.35
CA PRO A 69 -9.25 15.36 1.42
C PRO A 69 -8.41 14.95 0.21
N GLN A 70 -8.84 13.86 -0.45
CA GLN A 70 -8.12 13.16 -1.50
C GLN A 70 -7.47 14.07 -2.55
N LYS A 71 -8.24 15.00 -3.11
CA LYS A 71 -7.77 15.85 -4.22
C LYS A 71 -6.61 16.74 -3.81
N GLU A 72 -6.78 17.53 -2.77
CA GLU A 72 -5.77 18.49 -2.29
C GLU A 72 -4.58 17.77 -1.65
N ALA A 73 -4.82 16.63 -1.01
CA ALA A 73 -3.75 15.76 -0.51
C ALA A 73 -2.92 15.17 -1.66
N ALA A 74 -3.54 14.78 -2.77
CA ALA A 74 -2.83 14.29 -3.97
C ALA A 74 -1.98 15.40 -4.61
N ASP A 75 -2.47 16.63 -4.64
CA ASP A 75 -1.70 17.79 -5.11
C ASP A 75 -0.49 18.05 -4.20
N ALA A 76 -0.66 17.98 -2.87
CA ALA A 76 0.45 18.07 -1.92
C ALA A 76 1.48 16.95 -2.11
N MET A 77 1.02 15.71 -2.27
CA MET A 77 1.88 14.54 -2.53
C MET A 77 2.71 14.73 -3.80
N ARG A 78 2.10 15.27 -4.87
CA ARG A 78 2.79 15.56 -6.13
C ARG A 78 3.90 16.61 -5.96
N LEU A 79 3.67 17.67 -5.16
CA LEU A 79 4.69 18.69 -4.88
C LEU A 79 5.94 18.15 -4.19
N ILE A 80 5.78 17.08 -3.39
CA ILE A 80 6.91 16.39 -2.73
C ILE A 80 7.40 15.16 -3.50
N GLY A 81 7.09 15.08 -4.81
CA GLY A 81 7.59 14.03 -5.70
C GLY A 81 6.87 12.69 -5.61
N ASN A 82 5.72 12.61 -4.92
CA ASN A 82 4.95 11.40 -4.75
C ASN A 82 3.76 11.34 -5.72
N ARG A 83 3.35 10.11 -6.06
CA ARG A 83 2.14 9.85 -6.85
C ARG A 83 1.13 9.08 -6.01
N THR A 84 -0.14 9.43 -6.16
CA THR A 84 -1.25 8.75 -5.51
C THR A 84 -2.06 7.95 -6.53
N GLY A 85 -2.58 6.80 -6.10
CA GLY A 85 -3.49 5.96 -6.90
C GLY A 85 -4.97 6.24 -6.59
N PRO A 86 -5.89 5.51 -7.25
CA PRO A 86 -7.34 5.65 -7.04
C PRO A 86 -7.79 5.25 -5.62
N ASP A 87 -6.99 4.43 -4.95
CA ASP A 87 -7.28 3.95 -3.59
C ASP A 87 -6.90 4.95 -2.50
N PHE A 88 -6.18 6.01 -2.86
CA PHE A 88 -5.82 7.09 -1.94
C PHE A 88 -7.07 7.82 -1.45
N VAL A 89 -7.17 8.05 -0.13
CA VAL A 89 -8.34 8.67 0.51
C VAL A 89 -8.03 10.08 0.97
N GLY A 90 -6.82 10.32 1.42
CA GLY A 90 -6.41 11.61 1.95
C GLY A 90 -5.15 11.51 2.81
N MET A 91 -4.87 12.60 3.51
CA MET A 91 -3.67 12.75 4.32
C MET A 91 -4.02 13.39 5.66
N ILE A 92 -3.40 12.92 6.74
CA ILE A 92 -3.45 13.56 8.04
C ILE A 92 -2.12 14.24 8.30
N ILE A 93 -2.20 15.46 8.81
CA ILE A 93 -1.03 16.23 9.26
C ILE A 93 -1.24 16.71 10.69
N PRO A 94 -0.19 16.80 11.49
CA PRO A 94 -0.25 17.51 12.76
C PRO A 94 -0.39 19.02 12.51
N LEU A 95 -1.17 19.67 13.34
CA LEU A 95 -1.34 21.12 13.31
C LEU A 95 -0.40 21.79 14.30
N PRO A 96 0.08 23.01 14.02
CA PRO A 96 0.87 23.76 14.97
C PRO A 96 0.09 23.95 16.29
N THR A 97 0.73 23.69 17.40
CA THR A 97 0.19 24.00 18.73
C THR A 97 0.46 25.47 19.09
N GLU A 98 -0.42 26.07 19.88
CA GLU A 98 -0.18 27.38 20.43
C GLU A 98 1.12 27.35 21.25
N GLY A 99 2.09 28.24 20.92
CA GLY A 99 3.41 28.26 21.56
C GLY A 99 4.62 27.99 20.69
N GLY A 100 4.43 27.69 19.39
CA GLY A 100 5.52 27.70 18.40
C GLY A 100 6.53 26.58 18.53
N GLY A 101 6.10 25.37 18.85
CA GLY A 101 6.94 24.16 18.81
C GLY A 101 7.47 23.85 17.41
N PRO A 102 8.47 22.95 17.28
CA PRO A 102 9.00 22.58 15.98
C PRO A 102 7.89 22.11 15.06
N LYS A 103 7.92 22.53 13.79
CA LYS A 103 6.94 22.10 12.80
C LYS A 103 7.08 20.61 12.62
N PRO A 104 5.99 19.82 12.80
CA PRO A 104 6.04 18.40 12.59
C PRO A 104 6.51 18.07 11.16
N SER A 105 7.43 17.13 11.06
CA SER A 105 8.04 16.71 9.79
C SER A 105 7.44 15.42 9.23
N TRP A 106 6.26 15.03 9.70
CA TRP A 106 5.60 13.77 9.35
C TRP A 106 4.15 13.98 8.89
N PHE A 107 3.66 12.99 8.21
CA PHE A 107 2.25 12.90 7.83
C PHE A 107 1.80 11.42 7.79
N ILE A 108 0.48 11.21 7.81
CA ILE A 108 -0.11 9.89 7.58
C ILE A 108 -0.84 9.91 6.23
N SER A 109 -0.45 9.03 5.34
CA SER A 109 -1.15 8.74 4.09
C SER A 109 -2.22 7.67 4.34
N LEU A 110 -3.47 7.91 3.87
CA LEU A 110 -4.59 6.99 4.02
C LEU A 110 -4.98 6.43 2.66
N GLN A 111 -5.22 5.11 2.62
CA GLN A 111 -5.72 4.41 1.44
C GLN A 111 -6.81 3.41 1.85
N TYR A 112 -7.77 3.18 0.96
CA TYR A 112 -8.71 2.07 1.06
C TYR A 112 -8.52 1.13 -0.13
N ASP A 113 -8.16 -0.12 0.12
CA ASP A 113 -7.99 -1.16 -0.92
C ASP A 113 -9.19 -2.12 -0.87
N PRO A 114 -10.05 -2.15 -1.93
CA PRO A 114 -11.19 -3.05 -2.03
C PRO A 114 -10.76 -4.46 -2.46
N ALA A 115 -9.77 -5.03 -1.76
CA ALA A 115 -9.19 -6.33 -2.08
C ALA A 115 -10.19 -7.49 -1.96
N GLY A 116 -11.24 -7.32 -1.18
CA GLY A 116 -12.11 -8.34 -0.63
C GLY A 116 -11.68 -8.72 0.78
N TYR A 117 -12.36 -9.67 1.38
CA TYR A 117 -12.08 -10.18 2.72
C TYR A 117 -10.70 -10.84 2.79
N ILE A 118 -9.83 -10.31 3.62
CA ILE A 118 -8.48 -10.86 3.81
C ILE A 118 -8.52 -11.83 4.99
N LYS A 119 -8.21 -13.11 4.72
CA LYS A 119 -8.08 -14.11 5.78
C LYS A 119 -6.85 -13.83 6.63
N ASP A 120 -7.00 -14.00 7.93
CA ASP A 120 -5.96 -13.72 8.93
C ASP A 120 -5.30 -14.99 9.50
N ASP A 121 -5.59 -16.15 8.90
CA ASP A 121 -5.09 -17.47 9.34
C ASP A 121 -3.54 -17.55 9.32
N ASP A 122 -2.89 -16.83 8.39
CA ASP A 122 -1.43 -16.85 8.22
C ASP A 122 -0.69 -16.03 9.30
N ALA A 123 -1.38 -15.17 10.04
CA ALA A 123 -0.78 -14.33 11.10
C ALA A 123 -0.14 -15.13 12.23
N GLN A 124 -0.63 -16.34 12.49
CA GLN A 124 -0.14 -17.18 13.59
C GLN A 124 1.16 -17.93 13.24
N HIS A 125 1.55 -17.98 11.96
CA HIS A 125 2.59 -18.88 11.47
C HIS A 125 3.65 -18.18 10.62
N TRP A 126 3.63 -16.85 10.51
CA TRP A 126 4.62 -16.15 9.71
C TRP A 126 6.00 -16.06 10.40
N ASP A 127 7.01 -16.02 9.58
CA ASP A 127 8.40 -15.78 9.96
C ASP A 127 8.77 -14.34 9.62
N ALA A 128 8.99 -13.50 10.63
CA ALA A 128 9.33 -12.10 10.44
C ALA A 128 10.63 -11.90 9.63
N GLY A 129 11.58 -12.83 9.76
CA GLY A 129 12.82 -12.78 8.98
C GLY A 129 12.58 -13.02 7.49
N LYS A 130 11.75 -14.02 7.14
CA LYS A 130 11.34 -14.29 5.77
C LYS A 130 10.50 -13.16 5.19
N LEU A 131 9.61 -12.56 5.98
CA LEU A 131 8.84 -11.39 5.56
C LEU A 131 9.74 -10.20 5.27
N LEU A 132 10.77 -9.93 6.09
CA LEU A 132 11.74 -8.89 5.83
C LEU A 132 12.51 -9.15 4.53
N GLN A 133 12.93 -10.38 4.31
CA GLN A 133 13.63 -10.74 3.09
C GLN A 133 12.74 -10.53 1.86
N THR A 134 11.49 -10.97 1.91
CA THR A 134 10.51 -10.75 0.82
C THR A 134 10.27 -9.25 0.57
N LEU A 135 10.17 -8.45 1.64
CA LEU A 135 10.03 -7.00 1.54
C LEU A 135 11.25 -6.35 0.87
N LYS A 136 12.47 -6.78 1.23
CA LYS A 136 13.71 -6.33 0.60
C LYS A 136 13.75 -6.65 -0.89
N GLU A 137 13.44 -7.89 -1.25
CA GLU A 137 13.40 -8.35 -2.65
C GLU A 137 12.34 -7.60 -3.47
N GLY A 138 11.15 -7.41 -2.90
CA GLY A 138 10.08 -6.64 -3.53
C GLY A 138 10.46 -5.16 -3.74
N THR A 139 11.13 -4.57 -2.77
CA THR A 139 11.65 -3.20 -2.86
C THR A 139 12.71 -3.08 -3.94
N GLU A 140 13.64 -4.03 -3.99
CA GLU A 140 14.69 -4.06 -5.01
C GLU A 140 14.09 -4.20 -6.43
N ALA A 141 13.13 -5.09 -6.61
CA ALA A 141 12.43 -5.25 -7.88
C ALA A 141 11.66 -3.98 -8.31
N ALA A 142 11.18 -3.17 -7.35
CA ALA A 142 10.49 -1.91 -7.61
C ALA A 142 11.44 -0.75 -7.96
N ASN A 143 12.75 -0.87 -7.68
CA ASN A 143 13.72 0.20 -7.92
C ASN A 143 13.85 0.56 -9.41
N ALA A 144 13.75 -0.43 -10.31
CA ALA A 144 13.75 -0.16 -11.75
C ALA A 144 12.58 0.75 -12.19
N ASP A 145 11.42 0.59 -11.58
CA ASP A 145 10.26 1.47 -11.82
C ASP A 145 10.48 2.86 -11.22
N ARG A 146 11.10 2.94 -10.04
CA ARG A 146 11.45 4.20 -9.38
C ARG A 146 12.40 5.02 -10.26
N GLU A 147 13.47 4.41 -10.76
CA GLU A 147 14.47 5.06 -11.62
C GLU A 147 13.83 5.59 -12.91
N ARG A 148 12.95 4.80 -13.56
CA ARG A 148 12.19 5.26 -14.74
C ARG A 148 11.31 6.47 -14.46
N LEU A 149 10.87 6.65 -13.22
CA LEU A 149 10.05 7.76 -12.76
C LEU A 149 10.86 8.94 -12.23
N GLY A 150 12.22 8.85 -12.25
CA GLY A 150 13.10 9.86 -11.67
C GLY A 150 13.08 9.87 -10.13
N ILE A 151 12.67 8.78 -9.48
CA ILE A 151 12.63 8.63 -8.04
C ILE A 151 13.86 7.85 -7.61
N PRO A 152 14.66 8.32 -6.64
CA PRO A 152 15.84 7.60 -6.18
C PRO A 152 15.53 6.18 -5.72
N PRO A 153 16.38 5.19 -6.07
CA PRO A 153 16.26 3.84 -5.58
C PRO A 153 16.52 3.78 -4.07
N ILE A 154 15.84 2.84 -3.39
CA ILE A 154 15.93 2.65 -1.94
C ILE A 154 16.24 1.20 -1.59
N SER A 155 16.72 0.98 -0.38
CA SER A 155 16.87 -0.34 0.23
C SER A 155 16.18 -0.38 1.59
N VAL A 156 15.45 -1.47 1.87
CA VAL A 156 14.96 -1.78 3.21
C VAL A 156 16.11 -2.38 4.01
N THR A 157 16.36 -1.86 5.19
CA THR A 157 17.49 -2.30 6.03
C THR A 157 17.06 -3.29 7.09
N ARG A 158 16.07 -2.94 7.90
CA ARG A 158 15.64 -3.70 9.07
C ARG A 158 14.19 -3.42 9.43
N TRP A 159 13.62 -4.27 10.27
CA TRP A 159 12.45 -3.91 11.04
C TRP A 159 12.81 -2.86 12.09
N VAL A 160 11.96 -1.83 12.24
CA VAL A 160 11.88 -0.97 13.42
C VAL A 160 10.86 -1.58 14.38
N GLN A 161 9.75 -2.08 13.83
CA GLN A 161 8.79 -2.93 14.52
C GLN A 161 8.43 -4.12 13.62
N SER A 162 8.67 -5.33 14.10
CA SER A 162 8.26 -6.55 13.39
C SER A 162 6.75 -6.60 13.22
N PRO A 163 6.25 -7.26 12.14
CA PRO A 163 4.83 -7.42 11.91
C PRO A 163 4.12 -8.06 13.10
N THR A 164 3.07 -7.41 13.57
CA THR A 164 2.22 -7.85 14.68
C THR A 164 0.76 -7.70 14.26
N TYR A 165 -0.02 -8.75 14.41
CA TYR A 165 -1.45 -8.75 14.17
C TYR A 165 -2.23 -8.89 15.47
N GLU A 166 -3.17 -7.98 15.69
CA GLU A 166 -4.09 -8.00 16.80
C GLU A 166 -5.48 -8.46 16.30
N SER A 167 -5.86 -9.69 16.61
CA SER A 167 -7.10 -10.28 16.13
C SER A 167 -8.35 -9.65 16.74
N SER A 168 -8.27 -9.08 17.94
CA SER A 168 -9.42 -8.42 18.59
C SER A 168 -9.85 -7.13 17.90
N SER A 169 -8.91 -6.43 17.31
CA SER A 169 -9.13 -5.17 16.56
C SER A 169 -8.96 -5.32 15.05
N HIS A 170 -8.61 -6.52 14.57
CA HIS A 170 -8.29 -6.83 13.18
C HIS A 170 -7.26 -5.86 12.57
N ARG A 171 -6.20 -5.59 13.33
CA ARG A 171 -5.13 -4.65 12.97
C ARG A 171 -3.81 -5.36 12.76
N LEU A 172 -3.20 -5.08 11.62
CA LEU A 172 -1.81 -5.46 11.33
C LEU A 172 -0.94 -4.22 11.40
N VAL A 173 0.13 -4.30 12.18
CA VAL A 173 1.09 -3.19 12.36
C VAL A 173 2.49 -3.69 12.09
N TRP A 174 3.27 -2.92 11.35
CA TRP A 174 4.70 -3.14 11.18
C TRP A 174 5.42 -1.86 10.77
N SER A 175 6.71 -1.82 10.98
CA SER A 175 7.53 -0.67 10.62
C SER A 175 8.91 -1.11 10.14
N ALA A 176 9.36 -0.50 9.06
CA ALA A 176 10.68 -0.77 8.49
C ALA A 176 11.43 0.52 8.18
N GLU A 177 12.74 0.44 8.32
CA GLU A 177 13.67 1.49 7.91
C GLU A 177 14.03 1.32 6.44
N ALA A 178 13.98 2.43 5.69
CA ALA A 178 14.43 2.51 4.31
C ALA A 178 15.49 3.60 4.16
N LYS A 179 16.51 3.31 3.34
CA LYS A 179 17.60 4.23 3.00
C LYS A 179 17.69 4.40 1.49
N ARG A 180 18.09 5.58 1.05
CA ARG A 180 18.45 5.80 -0.35
C ARG A 180 19.73 5.03 -0.69
N LYS A 181 19.76 4.42 -1.86
CA LYS A 181 20.96 3.64 -2.30
C LYS A 181 22.16 4.51 -2.65
N ASP A 182 21.93 5.77 -2.96
CA ASP A 182 22.99 6.76 -3.26
C ASP A 182 23.75 7.24 -2.01
N GLY A 183 23.34 6.82 -0.82
CA GLY A 183 23.99 7.19 0.44
C GLY A 183 23.78 8.65 0.86
N THR A 184 22.91 9.40 0.19
CA THR A 184 22.66 10.81 0.47
C THR A 184 21.67 11.07 1.62
N ASP A 185 21.21 10.02 2.30
CA ASP A 185 20.21 10.05 3.37
C ASP A 185 20.91 10.24 4.75
N PRO A 186 20.96 11.46 5.30
CA PRO A 186 21.54 11.68 6.62
C PRO A 186 20.64 11.12 7.74
N ASP A 187 19.33 11.00 7.48
CA ASP A 187 18.33 10.51 8.42
C ASP A 187 17.35 9.58 7.66
N PRO A 188 17.50 8.26 7.83
CA PRO A 188 16.68 7.29 7.11
C PRO A 188 15.19 7.46 7.33
N THR A 189 14.41 7.11 6.33
CA THR A 189 12.95 7.16 6.41
C THR A 189 12.41 5.93 7.14
N ILE A 190 11.52 6.16 8.09
CA ILE A 190 10.72 5.10 8.73
C ILE A 190 9.31 5.16 8.18
N ASN A 191 8.83 4.02 7.69
CA ASN A 191 7.43 3.81 7.35
C ASN A 191 6.78 2.96 8.44
N TYR A 192 5.85 3.56 9.16
CA TYR A 192 5.03 2.87 10.16
C TYR A 192 3.66 2.57 9.55
N ASN A 193 3.40 1.31 9.29
CA ASN A 193 2.22 0.84 8.58
C ASN A 193 1.21 0.26 9.54
N THR A 194 -0.02 0.74 9.47
CA THR A 194 -1.17 0.18 10.16
C THR A 194 -2.22 -0.19 9.12
N TYR A 195 -2.66 -1.43 9.13
CA TYR A 195 -3.77 -1.92 8.31
C TYR A 195 -4.93 -2.28 9.21
N VAL A 196 -6.10 -1.74 8.93
CA VAL A 196 -7.35 -2.08 9.62
C VAL A 196 -8.19 -2.86 8.63
N LEU A 197 -8.49 -4.12 8.97
CA LEU A 197 -9.25 -5.01 8.09
C LEU A 197 -10.75 -4.77 8.22
N GLY A 198 -11.43 -4.78 7.07
CA GLY A 198 -12.87 -4.73 6.95
C GLY A 198 -13.42 -5.91 6.16
N ARG A 199 -14.72 -5.89 5.92
CA ARG A 199 -15.45 -6.92 5.17
C ARG A 199 -15.02 -7.01 3.72
N ASP A 200 -14.88 -5.84 3.06
CA ASP A 200 -14.69 -5.76 1.60
C ASP A 200 -13.24 -5.37 1.23
N GLY A 201 -12.36 -5.26 2.20
CA GLY A 201 -10.99 -4.81 2.01
C GLY A 201 -10.37 -4.27 3.29
N TYR A 202 -9.44 -3.34 3.17
CA TYR A 202 -8.75 -2.75 4.33
C TYR A 202 -8.47 -1.26 4.14
N ILE A 203 -8.32 -0.57 5.26
CA ILE A 203 -7.77 0.79 5.29
C ILE A 203 -6.33 0.70 5.77
N SER A 204 -5.42 1.31 5.03
CA SER A 204 -4.04 1.49 5.44
C SER A 204 -3.77 2.93 5.86
N LEU A 205 -3.09 3.07 6.98
CA LEU A 205 -2.52 4.31 7.49
C LEU A 205 -1.00 4.13 7.48
N ASN A 206 -0.32 4.91 6.67
CA ASN A 206 1.14 4.88 6.59
C ASN A 206 1.69 6.19 7.15
N LEU A 207 2.23 6.13 8.36
CA LEU A 207 2.98 7.23 8.96
C LEU A 207 4.39 7.25 8.39
N ILE A 208 4.74 8.35 7.76
CA ILE A 208 6.03 8.58 7.14
C ILE A 208 6.79 9.58 7.98
N ASN A 209 7.96 9.18 8.46
CA ASN A 209 8.77 9.96 9.37
C ASN A 209 10.27 9.71 9.16
N SER A 210 11.11 10.51 9.81
CA SER A 210 12.54 10.29 9.91
C SER A 210 12.90 9.34 11.05
N SER A 211 14.04 8.67 10.96
CA SER A 211 14.50 7.74 11.98
C SER A 211 14.75 8.41 13.33
N SER A 212 15.20 9.67 13.30
CA SER A 212 15.50 10.44 14.52
C SER A 212 14.27 10.88 15.30
N ALA A 213 13.08 10.98 14.65
CA ALA A 213 11.86 11.49 15.26
C ALA A 213 10.77 10.43 15.48
N VAL A 214 10.97 9.20 14.98
CA VAL A 214 9.92 8.17 14.91
C VAL A 214 9.29 7.82 16.26
N ASP A 215 10.05 7.70 17.33
CA ASP A 215 9.52 7.29 18.63
C ASP A 215 8.60 8.35 19.24
N GLN A 216 8.99 9.63 19.15
CA GLN A 216 8.18 10.74 19.62
C GLN A 216 6.89 10.89 18.80
N ASP A 217 7.01 10.84 17.48
CA ASP A 217 5.90 11.10 16.58
C ASP A 217 4.93 9.91 16.54
N ARG A 218 5.42 8.67 16.70
CA ARG A 218 4.56 7.48 16.85
C ARG A 218 3.69 7.57 18.10
N ALA A 219 4.24 8.04 19.22
CA ALA A 219 3.45 8.25 20.42
C ALA A 219 2.34 9.28 20.20
N SER A 220 2.67 10.39 19.52
CA SER A 220 1.69 11.42 19.16
C SER A 220 0.62 10.93 18.18
N ALA A 221 0.99 10.05 17.23
CA ALA A 221 0.08 9.48 16.23
C ALA A 221 -0.73 8.28 16.74
N GLY A 222 -0.43 7.72 17.92
CA GLY A 222 -1.02 6.46 18.40
C GLY A 222 -2.55 6.47 18.45
N GLY A 223 -3.15 7.56 18.87
CA GLY A 223 -4.62 7.73 18.86
C GLY A 223 -5.22 7.76 17.46
N LEU A 224 -4.50 8.35 16.47
CA LEU A 224 -4.91 8.35 15.07
C LEU A 224 -4.87 6.96 14.44
N LEU A 225 -3.78 6.24 14.69
CA LEU A 225 -3.59 4.89 14.13
C LEU A 225 -4.62 3.90 14.66
N SER A 226 -5.22 4.16 15.81
CA SER A 226 -6.33 3.38 16.37
C SER A 226 -7.72 3.97 16.09
N GLY A 227 -7.81 5.17 15.53
CA GLY A 227 -9.06 5.93 15.39
C GLY A 227 -9.96 5.56 14.21
N VAL A 228 -9.64 4.51 13.45
CA VAL A 228 -10.46 4.05 12.31
C VAL A 228 -11.45 2.98 12.77
N ASP A 229 -12.75 3.23 12.56
CA ASP A 229 -13.84 2.30 12.85
C ASP A 229 -14.66 2.01 11.58
N PHE A 230 -14.74 0.77 11.14
CA PHE A 230 -15.60 0.37 10.03
C PHE A 230 -17.07 0.49 10.39
N LYS A 231 -17.88 0.98 9.45
CA LYS A 231 -19.33 1.12 9.61
C LYS A 231 -20.02 -0.24 9.77
N SER A 232 -21.23 -0.23 10.33
CA SER A 232 -22.07 -1.43 10.39
C SER A 232 -22.27 -2.03 8.99
N GLY A 233 -22.15 -3.34 8.86
CA GLY A 233 -22.16 -4.06 7.59
C GLY A 233 -20.86 -4.02 6.80
N LYS A 234 -19.83 -3.29 7.28
CA LYS A 234 -18.50 -3.17 6.66
C LYS A 234 -17.37 -3.68 7.54
N ARG A 235 -17.67 -4.11 8.75
CA ARG A 235 -16.70 -4.64 9.71
C ARG A 235 -16.16 -5.99 9.26
N TYR A 236 -14.98 -6.36 9.73
CA TYR A 236 -14.38 -7.67 9.45
C TYR A 236 -15.31 -8.83 9.84
N GLY A 237 -15.97 -8.75 11.00
CA GLY A 237 -16.91 -9.75 11.47
C GLY A 237 -18.26 -9.80 10.72
N ASP A 238 -18.54 -8.83 9.85
CA ASP A 238 -19.75 -8.82 9.01
C ASP A 238 -19.61 -9.66 7.72
N PHE A 239 -18.47 -10.36 7.54
CA PHE A 239 -18.18 -11.19 6.38
C PHE A 239 -19.21 -12.31 6.19
N ASN A 240 -19.63 -12.48 4.94
CA ASN A 240 -20.55 -13.54 4.53
C ASN A 240 -19.91 -14.38 3.41
N SER A 241 -19.53 -15.61 3.74
CA SER A 241 -18.85 -16.52 2.83
C SER A 241 -19.64 -16.89 1.57
N SER A 242 -20.98 -16.70 1.57
CA SER A 242 -21.85 -17.03 0.44
C SER A 242 -21.92 -15.90 -0.60
N THR A 243 -21.61 -14.66 -0.23
CA THR A 243 -21.82 -13.48 -1.08
C THR A 243 -20.56 -12.66 -1.29
N ASP A 244 -19.64 -12.70 -0.34
CA ASP A 244 -18.51 -11.77 -0.31
C ASP A 244 -17.30 -12.30 -1.05
N LYS A 245 -16.57 -11.38 -1.66
CA LYS A 245 -15.31 -11.70 -2.32
C LYS A 245 -14.21 -11.92 -1.28
N VAL A 246 -13.53 -13.05 -1.33
CA VAL A 246 -12.31 -13.29 -0.57
C VAL A 246 -11.10 -12.78 -1.37
N ALA A 247 -10.18 -12.10 -0.69
CA ALA A 247 -8.92 -11.68 -1.28
C ALA A 247 -8.09 -12.91 -1.70
N ALA A 248 -7.31 -12.77 -2.78
CA ALA A 248 -6.43 -13.84 -3.27
C ALA A 248 -5.15 -14.03 -2.44
N TYR A 249 -5.01 -13.32 -1.32
CA TYR A 249 -3.83 -13.30 -0.47
C TYR A 249 -4.22 -13.05 1.00
N GLY A 250 -3.36 -13.47 1.93
CA GLY A 250 -3.50 -13.25 3.36
C GLY A 250 -2.69 -12.05 3.87
N LEU A 251 -2.55 -11.92 5.19
CA LEU A 251 -1.89 -10.81 5.87
C LEU A 251 -0.41 -10.69 5.53
N ALA A 252 0.30 -11.80 5.36
CA ALA A 252 1.72 -11.80 5.00
C ALA A 252 2.00 -11.00 3.73
N ALA A 253 1.07 -10.99 2.77
CA ALA A 253 1.20 -10.23 1.54
C ALA A 253 1.09 -8.71 1.75
N LEU A 254 0.36 -8.26 2.77
CA LEU A 254 0.30 -6.84 3.14
C LEU A 254 1.65 -6.36 3.69
N VAL A 255 2.35 -7.22 4.41
CA VAL A 255 3.71 -6.94 4.90
C VAL A 255 4.72 -6.93 3.76
N ALA A 256 4.65 -7.93 2.88
CA ALA A 256 5.56 -8.09 1.75
C ALA A 256 5.34 -7.06 0.62
N GLY A 257 4.24 -6.32 0.65
CA GLY A 257 3.90 -5.29 -0.34
C GLY A 257 3.32 -5.84 -1.64
N VAL A 258 3.07 -4.93 -2.60
CA VAL A 258 2.35 -5.25 -3.86
C VAL A 258 3.12 -6.19 -4.79
N ALA A 259 4.44 -6.26 -4.68
CA ALA A 259 5.24 -7.22 -5.44
C ALA A 259 4.87 -8.68 -5.09
N ALA A 260 4.50 -8.94 -3.84
CA ALA A 260 4.00 -10.24 -3.40
C ALA A 260 2.65 -10.60 -4.05
N LYS A 261 1.81 -9.63 -4.41
CA LYS A 261 0.57 -9.90 -5.16
C LYS A 261 0.85 -10.62 -6.47
N LYS A 262 1.89 -10.23 -7.20
CA LYS A 262 2.29 -10.89 -8.47
C LYS A 262 3.00 -12.23 -8.24
N LEU A 263 3.89 -12.28 -7.26
CA LEU A 263 4.63 -13.49 -6.91
C LEU A 263 3.72 -14.53 -6.24
N GLY A 264 2.81 -14.10 -5.36
CA GLY A 264 1.82 -14.96 -4.72
C GLY A 264 0.82 -15.58 -5.69
N LEU A 265 0.33 -14.83 -6.68
CA LEU A 265 -0.51 -15.37 -7.75
C LEU A 265 0.25 -16.40 -8.58
N LEU A 266 1.50 -16.13 -8.98
CA LEU A 266 2.32 -17.08 -9.72
C LEU A 266 2.67 -18.32 -8.89
N ALA A 267 2.98 -18.15 -7.59
CA ALA A 267 3.23 -19.27 -6.68
C ALA A 267 1.96 -20.09 -6.42
N LEU A 268 0.79 -19.46 -6.29
CA LEU A 268 -0.49 -20.13 -6.16
C LEU A 268 -0.85 -20.91 -7.43
N PHE A 269 -0.64 -20.31 -8.60
CA PHE A 269 -0.82 -20.99 -9.89
C PHE A 269 0.17 -22.13 -10.04
N ALA A 270 1.45 -21.95 -9.71
CA ALA A 270 2.46 -23.00 -9.75
C ALA A 270 2.14 -24.15 -8.77
N ALA A 271 1.76 -23.83 -7.53
CA ALA A 271 1.36 -24.83 -6.54
C ALA A 271 0.09 -25.60 -6.96
N THR A 272 -0.88 -24.89 -7.56
CA THR A 272 -2.11 -25.51 -8.09
C THR A 272 -1.78 -26.40 -9.28
N ILE A 273 -0.97 -25.95 -10.23
CA ILE A 273 -0.53 -26.75 -11.38
C ILE A 273 0.26 -27.98 -10.90
N LEU A 274 1.17 -27.86 -9.94
CA LEU A 274 1.91 -28.97 -9.36
C LEU A 274 1.00 -29.96 -8.62
N LYS A 275 0.00 -29.48 -7.87
CA LYS A 275 -0.97 -30.31 -7.16
C LYS A 275 -1.86 -31.11 -8.14
N PHE A 276 -2.17 -30.52 -9.30
CA PHE A 276 -2.97 -31.16 -10.34
C PHE A 276 -2.13 -31.72 -11.49
N ALA A 277 -0.80 -31.63 -11.44
CA ALA A 277 0.09 -32.12 -12.53
C ALA A 277 -0.14 -33.57 -12.89
N LYS A 278 -0.38 -34.47 -11.90
CA LYS A 278 -0.72 -35.85 -12.13
C LYS A 278 -2.07 -36.01 -12.85
N VAL A 279 -3.08 -35.24 -12.45
CA VAL A 279 -4.42 -35.30 -13.07
C VAL A 279 -4.36 -34.72 -14.49
N ILE A 280 -3.63 -33.63 -14.70
CA ILE A 280 -3.40 -33.04 -16.02
C ILE A 280 -2.63 -34.01 -16.93
N ALA A 281 -1.58 -34.68 -16.42
CA ALA A 281 -0.83 -35.66 -17.17
C ALA A 281 -1.71 -36.86 -17.58
N ILE A 282 -2.57 -37.37 -16.70
CA ILE A 282 -3.52 -38.42 -16.98
C ILE A 282 -4.55 -37.96 -18.02
N ALA A 283 -5.09 -36.77 -17.89
CA ALA A 283 -6.04 -36.20 -18.86
C ALA A 283 -5.40 -36.02 -20.25
N VAL A 284 -4.17 -35.50 -20.31
CA VAL A 284 -3.42 -35.36 -21.57
C VAL A 284 -3.11 -36.72 -22.19
N ALA A 285 -2.74 -37.71 -21.38
CA ALA A 285 -2.51 -39.08 -21.87
C ALA A 285 -3.81 -39.75 -22.35
N ALA A 286 -4.92 -39.54 -21.63
CA ALA A 286 -6.21 -40.15 -21.97
C ALA A 286 -6.89 -39.49 -23.19
N PHE A 287 -6.81 -38.15 -23.28
CA PHE A 287 -7.54 -37.39 -24.31
C PHE A 287 -6.65 -36.85 -25.41
N GLY A 288 -5.32 -36.72 -25.20
CA GLY A 288 -4.38 -36.14 -26.17
C GLY A 288 -4.32 -36.94 -27.47
N ALA A 289 -4.40 -38.27 -27.41
CA ALA A 289 -4.47 -39.14 -28.60
C ALA A 289 -5.78 -38.91 -29.40
N GLY A 290 -6.89 -38.65 -28.73
CA GLY A 290 -8.18 -38.35 -29.36
C GLY A 290 -8.16 -37.00 -30.07
N ILE A 291 -7.60 -35.97 -29.45
CA ILE A 291 -7.47 -34.62 -30.00
C ILE A 291 -6.55 -34.60 -31.22
N VAL A 292 -5.41 -35.30 -31.17
CA VAL A 292 -4.48 -35.43 -32.31
C VAL A 292 -5.14 -36.18 -33.47
N ARG A 293 -5.91 -37.24 -33.21
CA ARG A 293 -6.67 -37.95 -34.25
C ARG A 293 -7.76 -37.07 -34.86
N TRP A 294 -8.48 -36.36 -34.03
CA TRP A 294 -9.53 -35.43 -34.50
C TRP A 294 -8.96 -34.29 -35.36
N PHE A 295 -7.83 -33.71 -35.00
CA PHE A 295 -7.14 -32.71 -35.83
C PHE A 295 -6.61 -33.31 -37.13
N LYS A 296 -6.00 -34.49 -37.11
CA LYS A 296 -5.52 -35.17 -38.32
C LYS A 296 -6.67 -35.53 -39.26
N SER A 297 -7.83 -35.94 -38.76
CA SER A 297 -9.01 -36.22 -39.61
C SER A 297 -9.60 -34.99 -40.27
N ARG A 298 -9.46 -33.82 -39.65
CA ARG A 298 -9.93 -32.56 -40.22
C ARG A 298 -8.96 -31.92 -41.23
N LEU A 299 -7.68 -32.19 -41.09
CA LEU A 299 -6.64 -31.65 -41.99
C LEU A 299 -6.40 -32.56 -43.19
N GLY A 300 -6.89 -33.82 -43.17
CA GLY A 300 -6.73 -34.80 -44.24
C GLY A 300 -7.78 -34.76 -45.34
N THR A 301 -8.75 -33.82 -45.33
CA THR A 301 -9.85 -33.77 -46.32
C THR A 301 -9.75 -32.53 -47.24
N LYS A 302 -8.55 -32.23 -47.73
CA LYS A 302 -8.36 -31.32 -48.86
C LYS A 302 -7.27 -31.79 -49.79
N GLN A 303 -7.55 -32.89 -50.51
CA GLN A 303 -6.97 -33.22 -51.82
C GLN A 303 -7.88 -34.23 -52.50
N SER A 304 -8.77 -33.76 -53.33
CA SER A 304 -9.27 -34.34 -54.59
C SER A 304 -10.01 -33.24 -55.33
#